data_e6e252697858d61ccf24d75e6c0f7be5
#
_entry.id   e6e252697858d61ccf24d75e6c0f7be5
#
_cell.length_a   1.000
_cell.length_b   1.000
_cell.length_c   1.000
_cell.angle_alpha   90.00
_cell.angle_beta   90.00
_cell.angle_gamma   90.00
#
_symmetry.space_group_name_H-M   'P 1'
#
loop_
_entity.id
_entity.type
_entity.pdbx_description
1 polymer ?
#
loop_
_entity_poly.entity_id
_entity_poly.type
_entity_poly.pdbx_seq_one_letter_code
_entity_poly.pdbx_strand_id
1 'polypeptide(L)'
;GDIYDKSVPSGEAYRIFDDFLVQLSEIVPSIPVLIIAGNHDSPERLQYAASFLEKHHIYISTMPPRNEKEYLRRVTLQDEAGEVDFYLFPFTKPGYVRQLFPEGTELNYEKAFAGVLAREEIDWNRRNVLVAHQFFTTNGQQPQMCDSETTGVVVGGLDAIDTSVISDFDYVALGHIHGPQTIGNGRIRYCGTPLKYSVSEEHHNKSITMVTLEKKGNEPVI
;
A
#
# COMPACT_ATOMS: atom_id res chain seq x y z
N GLY A 1 -1.35 -3.69 3.43
CA GLY A 1 -0.85 -3.40 4.78
C GLY A 1 -1.81 -3.88 5.85
N ASP A 2 -1.45 -3.62 7.10
CA ASP A 2 -2.13 -4.15 8.28
C ASP A 2 -2.22 -5.68 8.21
N ILE A 3 -1.04 -6.30 8.17
CA ILE A 3 -0.91 -7.76 8.23
C ILE A 3 -1.36 -8.25 9.60
N TYR A 4 -1.13 -7.43 10.62
CA TYR A 4 -1.53 -7.67 11.99
C TYR A 4 -2.43 -6.54 12.50
N ASP A 5 -3.38 -6.89 13.38
CA ASP A 5 -4.25 -5.94 14.07
C ASP A 5 -3.49 -5.02 15.05
N LYS A 6 -2.33 -5.46 15.52
CA LYS A 6 -1.51 -4.75 16.53
C LYS A 6 -0.03 -4.89 16.25
N SER A 7 0.72 -3.86 16.62
CA SER A 7 2.18 -3.84 16.50
C SER A 7 2.89 -4.96 17.30
N VAL A 8 2.21 -5.54 18.30
CA VAL A 8 2.65 -6.75 19.03
C VAL A 8 1.57 -7.84 18.85
N PRO A 9 1.64 -8.63 17.76
CA PRO A 9 0.67 -9.67 17.49
C PRO A 9 0.75 -10.83 18.47
N SER A 10 -0.34 -11.60 18.56
CA SER A 10 -0.33 -12.87 19.31
C SER A 10 0.49 -13.93 18.59
N GLY A 11 0.95 -14.95 19.33
CA GLY A 11 1.63 -16.09 18.70
C GLY A 11 0.74 -16.86 17.71
N GLU A 12 -0.58 -16.79 17.87
CA GLU A 12 -1.53 -17.36 16.91
C GLU A 12 -1.55 -16.57 15.60
N ALA A 13 -1.56 -15.24 15.66
CA ALA A 13 -1.51 -14.38 14.47
C ALA A 13 -0.23 -14.62 13.66
N TYR A 14 0.92 -14.80 14.33
CA TYR A 14 2.17 -15.18 13.66
C TYR A 14 2.05 -16.52 12.93
N ARG A 15 1.46 -17.55 13.57
CA ARG A 15 1.29 -18.85 12.92
C ARG A 15 0.38 -18.79 11.71
N ILE A 16 -0.73 -18.05 11.80
CA ILE A 16 -1.66 -17.89 10.67
C ILE A 16 -0.95 -17.21 9.48
N PHE A 17 -0.14 -16.19 9.75
CA PHE A 17 0.60 -15.52 8.69
C PHE A 17 1.72 -16.40 8.12
N ASP A 18 2.41 -17.17 8.95
CA ASP A 18 3.42 -18.15 8.52
C ASP A 18 2.80 -19.21 7.61
N ASP A 19 1.69 -19.83 8.04
CA ASP A 19 0.94 -20.82 7.24
C ASP A 19 0.48 -20.23 5.89
N PHE A 20 0.04 -18.97 5.89
CA PHE A 20 -0.34 -18.27 4.66
C PHE A 20 0.85 -18.10 3.70
N LEU A 21 2.02 -17.70 4.20
CA LEU A 21 3.22 -17.54 3.40
C LEU A 21 3.71 -18.88 2.85
N VAL A 22 3.63 -19.96 3.63
CA VAL A 22 3.94 -21.31 3.18
C VAL A 22 3.04 -21.71 2.01
N GLN A 23 1.71 -21.54 2.15
CA GLN A 23 0.75 -21.86 1.08
C GLN A 23 1.00 -21.04 -0.18
N LEU A 24 1.34 -19.76 -0.06
CA LEU A 24 1.69 -18.92 -1.21
C LEU A 24 2.95 -19.41 -1.91
N SER A 25 3.96 -19.87 -1.17
CA SER A 25 5.22 -20.36 -1.73
C SER A 25 5.08 -21.69 -2.47
N GLU A 26 4.01 -22.46 -2.20
CA GLU A 26 3.70 -23.73 -2.85
C GLU A 26 2.91 -23.58 -4.16
N ILE A 27 2.46 -22.40 -4.50
CA ILE A 27 1.72 -22.15 -5.76
C ILE A 27 2.66 -22.37 -6.96
N VAL A 28 2.19 -23.15 -7.93
CA VAL A 28 2.94 -23.46 -9.16
C VAL A 28 2.11 -23.09 -10.40
N PRO A 29 2.64 -22.27 -11.32
CA PRO A 29 3.95 -21.58 -11.25
C PRO A 29 3.98 -20.55 -10.12
N SER A 30 5.18 -20.29 -9.60
CA SER A 30 5.34 -19.36 -8.49
C SER A 30 4.85 -17.96 -8.90
N ILE A 31 4.12 -17.30 -8.01
CA ILE A 31 3.61 -15.95 -8.20
C ILE A 31 4.38 -14.98 -7.28
N PRO A 32 4.81 -13.81 -7.79
CA PRO A 32 5.38 -12.78 -6.93
C PRO A 32 4.33 -12.23 -5.96
N VAL A 33 4.70 -12.13 -4.68
CA VAL A 33 3.84 -11.58 -3.62
C VAL A 33 4.44 -10.28 -3.12
N LEU A 34 3.66 -9.21 -3.12
CA LEU A 34 4.10 -7.88 -2.72
C LEU A 34 3.37 -7.48 -1.44
N ILE A 35 4.11 -7.23 -0.37
CA ILE A 35 3.57 -6.91 0.95
C ILE A 35 4.14 -5.57 1.42
N ILE A 36 3.29 -4.70 1.97
CA ILE A 36 3.72 -3.47 2.64
C ILE A 36 3.21 -3.45 4.09
N ALA A 37 3.91 -2.75 4.97
CA ALA A 37 3.39 -2.49 6.31
C ALA A 37 2.26 -1.45 6.27
N GLY A 38 1.22 -1.68 7.07
CA GLY A 38 0.20 -0.70 7.38
C GLY A 38 0.48 0.06 8.67
N ASN A 39 -0.52 0.81 9.14
CA ASN A 39 -0.38 1.63 10.35
C ASN A 39 -0.45 0.83 11.66
N HIS A 40 -1.02 -0.37 11.65
CA HIS A 40 -1.09 -1.28 12.79
C HIS A 40 0.15 -2.15 12.92
N ASP A 41 0.86 -2.39 11.82
CA ASP A 41 2.05 -3.23 11.81
C ASP A 41 3.23 -2.61 12.57
N SER A 42 4.09 -3.46 13.16
CA SER A 42 5.44 -3.06 13.54
C SER A 42 6.38 -3.29 12.36
N PRO A 43 6.98 -2.23 11.80
CA PRO A 43 7.90 -2.36 10.68
C PRO A 43 9.04 -3.34 10.95
N GLU A 44 9.64 -3.28 12.14
CA GLU A 44 10.77 -4.12 12.51
C GLU A 44 10.39 -5.60 12.61
N ARG A 45 9.19 -5.88 13.14
CA ARG A 45 8.69 -7.26 13.28
C ARG A 45 8.30 -7.84 11.92
N LEU A 46 7.64 -7.06 11.07
CA LEU A 46 7.26 -7.49 9.74
C LEU A 46 8.49 -7.63 8.82
N GLN A 47 9.56 -6.86 9.06
CA GLN A 47 10.82 -6.95 8.30
C GLN A 47 11.59 -8.24 8.62
N TYR A 48 11.27 -8.92 9.72
CA TYR A 48 11.93 -10.17 10.08
C TYR A 48 11.80 -11.20 8.94
N ALA A 49 12.91 -11.83 8.61
CA ALA A 49 13.02 -12.81 7.51
C ALA A 49 12.70 -12.28 6.08
N ALA A 50 12.46 -10.98 5.87
CA ALA A 50 12.13 -10.44 4.55
C ALA A 50 13.16 -10.81 3.47
N SER A 51 14.46 -10.78 3.79
CA SER A 51 15.52 -11.19 2.84
C SER A 51 15.51 -12.68 2.52
N PHE A 52 15.01 -13.52 3.41
CA PHE A 52 14.80 -14.94 3.14
C PHE A 52 13.57 -15.16 2.25
N LEU A 53 12.45 -14.48 2.57
CA LEU A 53 11.20 -14.55 1.82
C LEU A 53 11.36 -14.05 0.38
N GLU A 54 12.25 -13.08 0.15
CA GLU A 54 12.56 -12.58 -1.20
C GLU A 54 13.10 -13.66 -2.13
N LYS A 55 13.84 -14.65 -1.61
CA LYS A 55 14.30 -15.82 -2.39
C LYS A 55 13.15 -16.70 -2.87
N HIS A 56 11.97 -16.56 -2.26
CA HIS A 56 10.73 -17.23 -2.62
C HIS A 56 9.74 -16.28 -3.33
N HIS A 57 10.25 -15.19 -3.91
CA HIS A 57 9.45 -14.16 -4.61
C HIS A 57 8.40 -13.46 -3.73
N ILE A 58 8.60 -13.43 -2.41
CA ILE A 58 7.78 -12.69 -1.47
C ILE A 58 8.55 -11.43 -1.05
N TYR A 59 8.09 -10.28 -1.51
CA TYR A 59 8.74 -8.98 -1.34
C TYR A 59 8.02 -8.18 -0.26
N ILE A 60 8.73 -7.83 0.82
CA ILE A 60 8.16 -7.07 1.94
C ILE A 60 8.83 -5.70 2.01
N SER A 61 8.03 -4.63 2.08
CA SER A 61 8.49 -3.27 2.34
C SER A 61 7.77 -2.73 3.57
N THR A 62 8.53 -2.32 4.60
CA THR A 62 7.96 -1.97 5.90
C THR A 62 8.16 -0.52 6.29
N MET A 63 9.17 0.16 5.73
CA MET A 63 9.47 1.56 6.01
C MET A 63 9.66 2.33 4.72
N PRO A 64 9.22 3.60 4.67
CA PRO A 64 9.57 4.50 3.59
C PRO A 64 11.06 4.85 3.64
N PRO A 65 11.62 5.45 2.57
CA PRO A 65 12.98 6.00 2.59
C PRO A 65 13.18 6.98 3.76
N ARG A 66 14.29 6.86 4.48
CA ARG A 66 14.60 7.68 5.66
C ARG A 66 15.79 8.62 5.45
N ASN A 67 16.53 8.41 4.39
CA ASN A 67 17.68 9.24 4.02
C ASN A 67 17.79 9.38 2.49
N GLU A 68 18.65 10.27 2.04
CA GLU A 68 18.79 10.60 0.61
C GLU A 68 19.25 9.44 -0.29
N LYS A 69 19.84 8.39 0.28
CA LYS A 69 20.33 7.22 -0.46
C LYS A 69 19.28 6.11 -0.57
N GLU A 70 18.21 6.20 0.19
CA GLU A 70 17.12 5.25 0.17
C GLU A 70 16.02 5.70 -0.79
N TYR A 71 15.41 4.73 -1.47
CA TYR A 71 14.28 4.88 -2.38
C TYR A 71 13.19 3.89 -2.01
N LEU A 72 11.98 4.07 -2.54
CA LEU A 72 10.92 3.08 -2.40
C LEU A 72 11.39 1.75 -3.00
N ARG A 73 10.97 0.66 -2.36
CA ARG A 73 11.22 -0.65 -2.94
C ARG A 73 10.45 -0.79 -4.24
N ARG A 74 11.18 -0.93 -5.36
CA ARG A 74 10.62 -1.23 -6.68
C ARG A 74 10.82 -2.69 -7.01
N VAL A 75 9.76 -3.34 -7.50
CA VAL A 75 9.79 -4.70 -8.04
C VAL A 75 9.31 -4.62 -9.49
N THR A 76 10.18 -5.00 -10.42
CA THR A 76 9.84 -5.05 -11.85
C THR A 76 9.44 -6.46 -12.22
N LEU A 77 8.25 -6.62 -12.77
CA LEU A 77 7.74 -7.86 -13.35
C LEU A 77 7.60 -7.68 -14.86
N GLN A 78 7.53 -8.78 -15.60
CA GLN A 78 7.39 -8.76 -17.05
C GLN A 78 6.30 -9.73 -17.50
N ASP A 79 5.50 -9.27 -18.46
CA ASP A 79 4.52 -10.09 -19.19
C ASP A 79 4.64 -9.84 -20.71
N GLU A 80 3.67 -10.33 -21.49
CA GLU A 80 3.62 -10.16 -22.95
C GLU A 80 3.46 -8.70 -23.41
N ALA A 81 2.92 -7.83 -22.54
CA ALA A 81 2.74 -6.41 -22.79
C ALA A 81 3.96 -5.55 -22.37
N GLY A 82 5.01 -6.16 -21.83
CA GLY A 82 6.25 -5.52 -21.42
C GLY A 82 6.43 -5.49 -19.89
N GLU A 83 7.32 -4.63 -19.43
CA GLU A 83 7.62 -4.50 -18.00
C GLU A 83 6.56 -3.69 -17.24
N VAL A 84 6.36 -4.09 -15.98
CA VAL A 84 5.52 -3.39 -15.00
C VAL A 84 6.35 -3.13 -13.76
N ASP A 85 6.48 -1.88 -13.36
CA ASP A 85 7.17 -1.47 -12.14
C ASP A 85 6.16 -1.29 -11.00
N PHE A 86 6.36 -2.05 -9.92
CA PHE A 86 5.58 -1.96 -8.70
C PHE A 86 6.35 -1.19 -7.63
N TYR A 87 5.83 -0.06 -7.20
CA TYR A 87 6.39 0.76 -6.13
C TYR A 87 5.68 0.42 -4.81
N LEU A 88 6.44 -0.08 -3.84
CA LEU A 88 5.91 -0.49 -2.54
C LEU A 88 6.06 0.67 -1.55
N PHE A 89 4.96 1.36 -1.25
CA PHE A 89 4.95 2.51 -0.36
C PHE A 89 4.21 2.16 0.95
N PRO A 90 4.91 1.69 1.99
CA PRO A 90 4.30 1.35 3.27
C PRO A 90 3.73 2.58 3.96
N PHE A 91 2.89 2.35 4.98
CA PHE A 91 2.31 3.42 5.77
C PHE A 91 3.38 4.40 6.26
N THR A 92 3.12 5.69 6.03
CA THR A 92 4.11 6.74 6.25
C THR A 92 3.52 7.87 7.07
N LYS A 93 4.23 8.22 8.15
CA LYS A 93 4.00 9.44 8.94
C LYS A 93 5.03 10.49 8.54
N PRO A 94 4.70 11.78 8.62
CA PRO A 94 5.66 12.86 8.32
C PRO A 94 7.00 12.72 9.06
N GLY A 95 6.96 12.23 10.31
CA GLY A 95 8.16 12.01 11.11
C GLY A 95 9.10 10.92 10.58
N TYR A 96 8.60 9.93 9.82
CA TYR A 96 9.43 8.86 9.28
C TYR A 96 10.38 9.34 8.17
N VAL A 97 9.95 10.34 7.43
CA VAL A 97 10.66 10.88 6.25
C VAL A 97 11.25 12.27 6.50
N ARG A 98 11.23 12.73 7.75
CA ARG A 98 11.67 14.08 8.13
C ARG A 98 13.05 14.44 7.60
N GLN A 99 13.98 13.49 7.60
CA GLN A 99 15.36 13.70 7.17
C GLN A 99 15.53 13.92 5.64
N LEU A 100 14.49 13.64 4.86
CA LEU A 100 14.47 13.88 3.41
C LEU A 100 14.17 15.34 3.05
N PHE A 101 13.79 16.15 4.03
CA PHE A 101 13.34 17.52 3.81
C PHE A 101 14.24 18.52 4.57
N PRO A 102 14.42 19.73 4.03
CA PRO A 102 15.17 20.77 4.71
C PRO A 102 14.68 21.03 6.13
N GLU A 103 15.59 21.43 7.01
CA GLU A 103 15.23 21.83 8.37
C GLU A 103 14.24 22.99 8.35
N GLY A 104 13.26 22.96 9.26
CA GLY A 104 12.20 23.96 9.31
C GLY A 104 11.04 23.76 8.31
N THR A 105 11.11 22.80 7.39
CA THR A 105 9.97 22.50 6.49
C THR A 105 8.76 22.03 7.32
N GLU A 106 7.63 22.65 7.13
CA GLU A 106 6.36 22.23 7.73
C GLU A 106 5.79 21.05 6.93
N LEU A 107 5.85 19.84 7.52
CA LEU A 107 5.40 18.61 6.88
C LEU A 107 4.03 18.19 7.43
N ASN A 108 3.12 17.94 6.51
CA ASN A 108 1.91 17.15 6.72
C ASN A 108 2.03 15.82 5.96
N TYR A 109 1.01 14.97 6.01
CA TYR A 109 1.00 13.67 5.34
C TYR A 109 1.13 13.79 3.82
N GLU A 110 0.40 14.73 3.20
CA GLU A 110 0.45 14.94 1.76
C GLU A 110 1.82 15.40 1.27
N LYS A 111 2.41 16.43 1.91
CA LYS A 111 3.76 16.90 1.57
C LYS A 111 4.81 15.81 1.77
N ALA A 112 4.69 15.03 2.85
CA ALA A 112 5.60 13.93 3.13
C ALA A 112 5.51 12.85 2.05
N PHE A 113 4.29 12.44 1.70
CA PHE A 113 4.05 11.43 0.69
C PHE A 113 4.47 11.88 -0.72
N ALA A 114 4.03 13.06 -1.13
CA ALA A 114 4.39 13.66 -2.43
C ALA A 114 5.91 13.86 -2.55
N GLY A 115 6.56 14.33 -1.49
CA GLY A 115 8.01 14.54 -1.48
C GLY A 115 8.81 13.26 -1.60
N VAL A 116 8.33 12.14 -1.03
CA VAL A 116 8.94 10.82 -1.27
C VAL A 116 8.78 10.41 -2.73
N LEU A 117 7.57 10.49 -3.30
CA LEU A 117 7.33 10.14 -4.70
C LEU A 117 8.13 10.99 -5.67
N ALA A 118 8.27 12.29 -5.41
CA ALA A 118 9.01 13.22 -6.27
C ALA A 118 10.52 12.90 -6.38
N ARG A 119 11.06 12.07 -5.47
CA ARG A 119 12.44 11.61 -5.49
C ARG A 119 12.65 10.34 -6.32
N GLU A 120 11.55 9.60 -6.56
CA GLU A 120 11.62 8.34 -7.31
C GLU A 120 11.86 8.63 -8.79
N GLU A 121 12.78 7.89 -9.38
CA GLU A 121 13.04 7.94 -10.83
C GLU A 121 12.05 7.04 -11.57
N ILE A 122 10.79 7.51 -11.69
CA ILE A 122 9.70 6.76 -12.32
C ILE A 122 9.77 6.95 -13.84
N ASP A 123 9.93 5.86 -14.59
CA ASP A 123 9.78 5.88 -16.04
C ASP A 123 8.29 5.79 -16.42
N TRP A 124 7.70 6.93 -16.69
CA TRP A 124 6.28 7.04 -17.03
C TRP A 124 5.92 6.44 -18.42
N ASN A 125 6.90 6.02 -19.21
CA ASN A 125 6.65 5.27 -20.45
C ASN A 125 6.38 3.79 -20.20
N ARG A 126 6.68 3.30 -19.00
CA ARG A 126 6.40 1.94 -18.54
C ARG A 126 5.08 1.89 -17.80
N ARG A 127 4.55 0.70 -17.60
CA ARG A 127 3.39 0.50 -16.71
C ARG A 127 3.88 0.60 -15.27
N ASN A 128 3.25 1.48 -14.49
CA ASN A 128 3.61 1.75 -13.11
C ASN A 128 2.42 1.48 -12.18
N VAL A 129 2.64 0.66 -11.18
CA VAL A 129 1.66 0.36 -10.14
C VAL A 129 2.18 0.84 -8.79
N LEU A 130 1.37 1.59 -8.09
CA LEU A 130 1.64 1.96 -6.70
C LEU A 130 0.88 1.03 -5.76
N VAL A 131 1.58 0.47 -4.78
CA VAL A 131 0.97 -0.27 -3.66
C VAL A 131 1.16 0.57 -2.41
N ALA A 132 0.08 1.10 -1.83
CA ALA A 132 0.15 2.03 -0.71
C ALA A 132 -0.87 1.73 0.39
N HIS A 133 -0.59 2.22 1.60
CA HIS A 133 -1.47 2.09 2.76
C HIS A 133 -1.59 3.45 3.45
N GLN A 134 -2.49 4.29 2.95
CA GLN A 134 -2.71 5.66 3.42
C GLN A 134 -4.16 6.08 3.26
N PHE A 135 -4.53 7.17 3.92
CA PHE A 135 -5.85 7.79 3.78
C PHE A 135 -5.85 8.79 2.64
N PHE A 136 -6.53 8.46 1.54
CA PHE A 136 -6.65 9.34 0.38
C PHE A 136 -8.04 9.95 0.27
N THR A 137 -8.08 11.21 -0.18
CA THR A 137 -9.30 11.95 -0.50
C THR A 137 -9.28 12.40 -1.96
N THR A 138 -10.43 12.63 -2.55
CA THR A 138 -10.53 13.15 -3.92
C THR A 138 -11.23 14.50 -3.90
N ASN A 139 -10.52 15.57 -4.25
CA ASN A 139 -11.06 16.94 -4.21
C ASN A 139 -11.70 17.27 -2.84
N GLY A 140 -11.09 16.83 -1.75
CA GLY A 140 -11.59 17.02 -0.38
C GLY A 140 -12.74 16.09 0.03
N GLN A 141 -13.21 15.20 -0.85
CA GLN A 141 -14.21 14.19 -0.51
C GLN A 141 -13.53 12.98 0.09
N GLN A 142 -13.99 12.57 1.27
CA GLN A 142 -13.50 11.38 1.95
C GLN A 142 -14.09 10.11 1.33
N PRO A 143 -13.34 8.98 1.34
CA PRO A 143 -13.90 7.67 1.03
C PRO A 143 -14.99 7.29 2.05
N GLN A 144 -15.82 6.31 1.70
CA GLN A 144 -16.76 5.73 2.65
C GLN A 144 -15.97 4.94 3.71
N MET A 145 -16.21 5.25 4.97
CA MET A 145 -15.54 4.62 6.12
C MET A 145 -16.55 3.89 7.01
N CYS A 146 -16.04 2.94 7.78
CA CYS A 146 -16.76 2.27 8.87
C CYS A 146 -16.19 2.65 10.25
N ASP A 147 -16.90 2.30 11.32
CA ASP A 147 -16.53 2.70 12.69
C ASP A 147 -15.15 2.18 13.12
N SER A 148 -14.73 1.03 12.59
CA SER A 148 -13.42 0.43 12.92
C SER A 148 -12.22 1.23 12.38
N GLU A 149 -12.44 2.08 11.37
CA GLU A 149 -11.40 2.92 10.76
C GLU A 149 -11.27 4.29 11.44
N THR A 150 -12.35 4.76 12.09
CA THR A 150 -12.40 6.11 12.69
C THR A 150 -11.38 6.32 13.80
N THR A 151 -10.94 5.25 14.46
CA THR A 151 -9.87 5.31 15.48
C THR A 151 -8.47 5.48 14.89
N GLY A 152 -8.29 5.18 13.61
CA GLY A 152 -7.01 5.30 12.89
C GLY A 152 -6.87 6.60 12.10
N VAL A 153 -7.97 7.29 11.81
CA VAL A 153 -7.98 8.55 11.07
C VAL A 153 -7.83 9.73 12.05
N VAL A 154 -6.86 10.60 11.79
CA VAL A 154 -6.62 11.77 12.65
C VAL A 154 -7.79 12.74 12.55
N VAL A 155 -8.30 13.15 13.70
CA VAL A 155 -9.41 14.12 13.79
C VAL A 155 -9.09 15.37 12.98
N GLY A 156 -10.01 15.73 12.07
CA GLY A 156 -9.86 16.90 11.20
C GLY A 156 -9.21 16.64 9.85
N GLY A 157 -8.96 15.36 9.49
CA GLY A 157 -8.43 14.99 8.16
C GLY A 157 -6.98 15.42 7.92
N LEU A 158 -6.20 15.62 8.99
CA LEU A 158 -4.79 16.02 8.91
C LEU A 158 -3.87 14.99 8.25
N ASP A 159 -4.33 13.75 8.15
CA ASP A 159 -3.66 12.62 7.50
C ASP A 159 -4.12 12.39 6.05
N ALA A 160 -5.06 13.20 5.56
CA ALA A 160 -5.57 13.10 4.21
C ALA A 160 -4.51 13.49 3.17
N ILE A 161 -4.45 12.71 2.09
CA ILE A 161 -3.63 12.96 0.91
C ILE A 161 -4.56 13.06 -0.29
N ASP A 162 -4.45 14.10 -1.11
CA ASP A 162 -5.28 14.19 -2.30
C ASP A 162 -4.83 13.19 -3.37
N THR A 163 -5.79 12.56 -4.06
CA THR A 163 -5.52 11.56 -5.11
C THR A 163 -4.76 12.10 -6.31
N SER A 164 -4.69 13.42 -6.50
CA SER A 164 -3.89 14.04 -7.55
C SER A 164 -2.40 13.71 -7.44
N VAL A 165 -1.90 13.44 -6.22
CA VAL A 165 -0.49 13.07 -5.97
C VAL A 165 -0.11 11.73 -6.63
N ILE A 166 -1.09 10.86 -6.87
CA ILE A 166 -0.90 9.48 -7.36
C ILE A 166 -1.65 9.19 -8.66
N SER A 167 -2.21 10.23 -9.30
CA SER A 167 -3.08 10.09 -10.48
C SER A 167 -2.38 9.57 -11.74
N ASP A 168 -1.04 9.71 -11.83
CA ASP A 168 -0.26 9.35 -13.00
C ASP A 168 0.09 7.85 -13.09
N PHE A 169 -0.13 7.10 -12.01
CA PHE A 169 0.05 5.65 -12.02
C PHE A 169 -1.01 4.95 -12.88
N ASP A 170 -0.63 3.87 -13.55
CA ASP A 170 -1.58 3.06 -14.34
C ASP A 170 -2.58 2.32 -13.45
N TYR A 171 -2.18 1.98 -12.23
CA TYR A 171 -3.06 1.47 -11.18
C TYR A 171 -2.50 1.77 -9.79
N VAL A 172 -3.38 2.02 -8.84
CA VAL A 172 -3.03 2.21 -7.42
C VAL A 172 -3.83 1.25 -6.56
N ALA A 173 -3.10 0.30 -5.95
CA ALA A 173 -3.65 -0.67 -5.00
C ALA A 173 -3.55 -0.10 -3.58
N LEU A 174 -4.67 0.25 -2.98
CA LEU A 174 -4.75 0.84 -1.65
C LEU A 174 -5.25 -0.15 -0.59
N GLY A 175 -4.60 -0.13 0.58
CA GLY A 175 -5.13 -0.61 1.85
C GLY A 175 -5.52 0.54 2.77
N HIS A 176 -5.87 0.26 4.01
CA HIS A 176 -6.30 1.16 5.09
C HIS A 176 -7.82 1.24 5.23
N ILE A 177 -8.57 1.41 4.17
CA ILE A 177 -10.04 1.47 4.21
C ILE A 177 -10.62 0.07 4.03
N HIS A 178 -11.55 -0.32 4.92
CA HIS A 178 -12.11 -1.67 5.00
C HIS A 178 -13.18 -1.96 3.95
N GLY A 179 -13.86 -0.91 3.45
CA GLY A 179 -14.85 -1.02 2.37
C GLY A 179 -14.19 -1.01 1.00
N PRO A 180 -14.38 -2.04 0.13
CA PRO A 180 -13.85 -2.02 -1.22
C PRO A 180 -14.49 -0.91 -2.04
N GLN A 181 -13.70 0.03 -2.54
CA GLN A 181 -14.19 1.17 -3.30
C GLN A 181 -13.13 1.76 -4.22
N THR A 182 -13.58 2.26 -5.37
CA THR A 182 -12.75 3.02 -6.29
C THR A 182 -12.91 4.50 -6.01
N ILE A 183 -11.82 5.25 -6.04
CA ILE A 183 -11.78 6.70 -5.81
C ILE A 183 -11.04 7.40 -6.95
N GLY A 184 -11.15 8.72 -7.03
CA GLY A 184 -10.42 9.53 -8.00
C GLY A 184 -10.77 9.21 -9.45
N ASN A 185 -9.76 8.92 -10.26
CA ASN A 185 -9.86 8.73 -11.70
C ASN A 185 -10.26 7.31 -12.16
N GLY A 186 -10.74 6.45 -11.27
CA GLY A 186 -11.11 5.07 -11.60
C GLY A 186 -9.98 4.04 -11.51
N ARG A 187 -8.73 4.48 -11.48
CA ARG A 187 -7.53 3.61 -11.39
C ARG A 187 -7.04 3.43 -9.95
N ILE A 188 -7.63 4.13 -9.00
CA ILE A 188 -7.23 4.16 -7.59
C ILE A 188 -8.28 3.41 -6.79
N ARG A 189 -7.89 2.31 -6.13
CA ARG A 189 -8.86 1.46 -5.46
C ARG A 189 -8.38 0.98 -4.11
N TYR A 190 -9.24 1.14 -3.11
CA TYR A 190 -9.17 0.40 -1.85
C TYR A 190 -9.72 -1.02 -2.08
N CYS A 191 -8.90 -2.04 -1.79
CA CYS A 191 -9.34 -3.43 -1.93
C CYS A 191 -10.33 -3.85 -0.84
N GLY A 192 -10.36 -3.12 0.27
CA GLY A 192 -11.08 -3.51 1.48
C GLY A 192 -10.36 -4.61 2.24
N THR A 193 -11.05 -5.17 3.23
CA THR A 193 -10.57 -6.28 4.05
C THR A 193 -11.24 -7.59 3.65
N PRO A 194 -10.58 -8.75 3.84
CA PRO A 194 -11.16 -10.06 3.48
C PRO A 194 -12.32 -10.46 4.40
N LEU A 195 -12.34 -9.96 5.63
CA LEU A 195 -13.36 -10.27 6.64
C LEU A 195 -14.01 -8.98 7.16
N LYS A 196 -15.16 -9.11 7.82
CA LYS A 196 -15.83 -8.02 8.52
C LYS A 196 -15.31 -7.96 9.96
N TYR A 197 -14.69 -6.84 10.32
CA TYR A 197 -14.09 -6.64 11.64
C TYR A 197 -14.98 -5.84 12.60
N SER A 198 -16.07 -5.24 12.08
CA SER A 198 -16.99 -4.40 12.84
C SER A 198 -18.43 -4.64 12.40
N VAL A 199 -19.39 -4.39 13.30
CA VAL A 199 -20.83 -4.44 12.97
C VAL A 199 -21.18 -3.41 11.89
N SER A 200 -20.51 -2.28 11.86
CA SER A 200 -20.72 -1.26 10.81
C SER A 200 -20.35 -1.75 9.41
N GLU A 201 -19.64 -2.87 9.30
CA GLU A 201 -19.31 -3.51 8.03
C GLU A 201 -20.32 -4.59 7.59
N GLU A 202 -21.44 -4.75 8.29
CA GLU A 202 -22.42 -5.82 8.03
C GLU A 202 -22.91 -5.85 6.58
N HIS A 203 -23.02 -4.68 5.94
CA HIS A 203 -23.44 -4.53 4.56
C HIS A 203 -22.30 -4.53 3.54
N HIS A 204 -21.03 -4.62 3.96
CA HIS A 204 -19.91 -4.70 3.03
C HIS A 204 -19.88 -6.05 2.30
N ASN A 205 -19.75 -6.01 0.99
CA ASN A 205 -19.43 -7.17 0.16
C ASN A 205 -17.92 -7.35 0.12
N LYS A 206 -17.40 -8.20 1.00
CA LYS A 206 -15.97 -8.49 1.06
C LYS A 206 -15.53 -9.29 -0.18
N SER A 207 -14.38 -8.92 -0.76
CA SER A 207 -13.89 -9.48 -2.00
C SER A 207 -12.37 -9.38 -2.11
N ILE A 208 -11.82 -10.10 -3.06
CA ILE A 208 -10.45 -9.90 -3.55
C ILE A 208 -10.55 -9.13 -4.85
N THR A 209 -9.81 -8.04 -4.97
CA THR A 209 -9.77 -7.26 -6.21
C THR A 209 -8.81 -7.92 -7.21
N MET A 210 -9.34 -8.35 -8.35
CA MET A 210 -8.54 -8.82 -9.47
C MET A 210 -8.39 -7.68 -10.49
N VAL A 211 -7.16 -7.41 -10.92
CA VAL A 211 -6.85 -6.31 -11.84
C VAL A 211 -6.08 -6.85 -13.03
N THR A 212 -6.58 -6.56 -14.23
CA THR A 212 -5.85 -6.84 -15.48
C THR A 212 -5.24 -5.54 -15.98
N LEU A 213 -3.92 -5.50 -16.07
CA LEU A 213 -3.19 -4.40 -16.67
C LEU A 213 -2.93 -4.70 -18.14
N GLU A 214 -3.54 -3.91 -18.98
CA GLU A 214 -3.32 -3.92 -20.43
C GLU A 214 -1.97 -3.24 -20.80
N LYS A 215 -1.74 -3.05 -22.08
CA LYS A 215 -0.60 -2.25 -22.58
C LYS A 215 -0.64 -0.84 -22.02
N LYS A 216 0.55 -0.22 -21.88
CA LYS A 216 0.65 1.17 -21.42
C LYS A 216 -0.28 2.10 -22.18
N GLY A 217 -1.01 2.92 -21.44
CA GLY A 217 -1.99 3.87 -21.96
C GLY A 217 -3.44 3.36 -22.00
N ASN A 218 -3.66 2.06 -21.79
CA ASN A 218 -5.02 1.51 -21.66
C ASN A 218 -5.48 1.54 -20.19
N GLU A 219 -6.80 1.63 -20.00
CA GLU A 219 -7.40 1.56 -18.67
C GLU A 219 -7.29 0.14 -18.10
N PRO A 220 -7.00 -0.01 -16.80
CA PRO A 220 -7.04 -1.32 -16.15
C PRO A 220 -8.48 -1.85 -16.08
N VAL A 221 -8.64 -3.16 -16.16
CA VAL A 221 -9.91 -3.83 -15.91
C VAL A 221 -9.93 -4.34 -14.48
N ILE A 222 -10.92 -3.92 -13.69
CA ILE A 222 -11.06 -4.22 -12.24
C ILE A 222 -12.31 -5.07 -12.02
#